data_25a67d23bfbf0834585daf0ae55ef2d9
#
_entry.id   25a67d23bfbf0834585daf0ae55ef2d9
#
_cell.length_a   1.000
_cell.length_b   1.000
_cell.length_c   1.000
_cell.angle_alpha   90.00
_cell.angle_beta   90.00
_cell.angle_gamma   90.00
#
_symmetry.space_group_name_H-M   'P 1'
#
loop_
_entity.id
_entity.type
_entity.pdbx_description
1 polymer ?
#
loop_
_entity_poly.entity_id
_entity_poly.type
_entity_poly.pdbx_seq_one_letter_code
_entity_poly.pdbx_strand_id
1 'polypeptide(L)'
;MRVERRRGDELYINDGAYGALFDAAHVGWRFPVELLRAQASDAELQPFSFYGPTCDDMDYMAGPFLLPADVGPGDYIEIGMLGAYGCAMRTGFNGFTAETMIAVDDAPMASLYDGSIALPADNGKVVKLGQ
;
A
#
# COMPACT_ATOMS: atom_id res chain seq x y z
N MET A 1 -4.58 4.11 -5.14
CA MET A 1 -5.82 3.76 -4.41
C MET A 1 -6.32 4.97 -3.68
N ARG A 2 -7.63 5.12 -3.48
CA ARG A 2 -8.22 6.28 -2.81
C ARG A 2 -8.55 5.95 -1.37
N VAL A 3 -8.27 6.89 -0.45
CA VAL A 3 -8.71 6.81 0.95
C VAL A 3 -10.17 7.26 1.01
N GLU A 4 -11.05 6.38 1.46
CA GLU A 4 -12.48 6.66 1.61
C GLU A 4 -12.82 7.14 3.03
N ARG A 5 -12.10 6.62 4.03
CA ARG A 5 -12.30 6.95 5.44
C ARG A 5 -11.01 6.75 6.22
N ARG A 6 -10.86 7.52 7.30
CA ARG A 6 -9.82 7.32 8.31
C ARG A 6 -10.42 7.15 9.70
N ARG A 7 -9.85 6.24 10.48
CA ARG A 7 -10.16 6.03 11.88
C ARG A 7 -8.85 5.79 12.65
N GLY A 8 -8.32 6.83 13.27
CA GLY A 8 -7.02 6.75 13.93
C GLY A 8 -5.90 6.44 12.94
N ASP A 9 -5.27 5.30 13.09
CA ASP A 9 -4.21 4.73 12.25
C ASP A 9 -4.74 3.70 11.23
N GLU A 10 -6.05 3.59 11.09
CA GLU A 10 -6.72 2.73 10.11
C GLU A 10 -7.23 3.56 8.94
N LEU A 11 -6.86 3.17 7.70
CA LEU A 11 -7.36 3.77 6.47
C LEU A 11 -8.26 2.77 5.74
N TYR A 12 -9.45 3.21 5.39
CA TYR A 12 -10.37 2.46 4.54
C TYR A 12 -10.15 2.92 3.10
N ILE A 13 -9.73 2.00 2.25
CA ILE A 13 -9.34 2.28 0.86
C ILE A 13 -10.24 1.55 -0.13
N ASN A 14 -10.24 2.01 -1.37
CA ASN A 14 -11.13 1.50 -2.42
C ASN A 14 -10.64 0.24 -3.14
N ASP A 15 -9.61 -0.42 -2.62
CA ASP A 15 -9.11 -1.72 -3.08
C ASP A 15 -8.56 -2.46 -1.86
N GLY A 16 -8.32 -3.77 -1.96
CA GLY A 16 -7.92 -4.55 -0.80
C GLY A 16 -7.49 -5.97 -1.11
N ALA A 17 -7.69 -6.86 -0.13
CA ALA A 17 -7.31 -8.27 -0.19
C ALA A 17 -7.91 -9.03 -1.38
N TYR A 18 -9.12 -8.66 -1.78
CA TYR A 18 -9.81 -9.25 -2.93
C TYR A 18 -9.46 -8.58 -4.27
N GLY A 19 -8.69 -7.52 -4.22
CA GLY A 19 -8.15 -6.79 -5.36
C GLY A 19 -6.65 -6.96 -5.50
N ALA A 20 -5.92 -5.86 -5.52
CA ALA A 20 -4.48 -5.85 -5.76
C ALA A 20 -3.63 -6.19 -4.52
N LEU A 21 -4.21 -6.24 -3.32
CA LEU A 21 -3.47 -6.35 -2.05
C LEU A 21 -3.61 -7.73 -1.39
N PHE A 22 -3.83 -8.79 -2.17
CA PHE A 22 -3.92 -10.15 -1.67
C PHE A 22 -2.70 -10.54 -0.80
N ASP A 23 -1.50 -10.29 -1.28
CA ASP A 23 -0.27 -10.66 -0.56
C ASP A 23 -0.06 -9.84 0.72
N ALA A 24 -0.52 -8.58 0.75
CA ALA A 24 -0.49 -7.76 1.95
C ALA A 24 -1.39 -8.31 3.05
N ALA A 25 -2.54 -8.88 2.67
CA ALA A 25 -3.52 -9.45 3.61
C ALA A 25 -3.11 -10.84 4.10
N HIS A 26 -2.72 -11.73 3.18
CA HIS A 26 -2.57 -13.15 3.48
C HIS A 26 -1.16 -13.58 3.89
N VAL A 27 -0.13 -12.89 3.38
CA VAL A 27 1.27 -13.17 3.74
C VAL A 27 1.95 -12.02 4.47
N GLY A 28 1.21 -10.97 4.80
CA GLY A 28 1.72 -9.83 5.53
C GLY A 28 2.76 -9.01 4.75
N TRP A 29 2.70 -9.04 3.41
CA TRP A 29 3.62 -8.29 2.57
C TRP A 29 3.41 -6.78 2.72
N ARG A 30 4.48 -6.06 3.02
CA ARG A 30 4.46 -4.61 3.17
C ARG A 30 4.96 -3.95 1.90
N PHE A 31 4.04 -3.62 1.00
CA PHE A 31 4.35 -2.88 -0.20
C PHE A 31 4.83 -1.45 0.10
N PRO A 32 5.72 -0.87 -0.71
CA PRO A 32 6.02 0.55 -0.60
C PRO A 32 4.79 1.37 -0.94
N VAL A 33 4.58 2.43 -0.17
CA VAL A 33 3.43 3.33 -0.33
C VAL A 33 3.90 4.78 -0.35
N GLU A 34 3.22 5.59 -1.13
CA GLU A 34 3.44 7.03 -1.19
C GLU A 34 2.11 7.78 -1.29
N LEU A 35 2.02 8.91 -0.58
CA LEU A 35 0.87 9.79 -0.68
C LEU A 35 0.96 10.65 -1.94
N LEU A 36 -0.04 10.54 -2.82
CA LEU A 36 -0.14 11.33 -4.03
C LEU A 36 -0.93 12.60 -3.76
N ARG A 37 -0.25 13.73 -3.77
CA ARG A 37 -0.82 15.08 -3.69
C ARG A 37 -0.07 16.04 -4.61
N ALA A 38 -0.75 17.09 -5.05
CA ALA A 38 -0.13 18.17 -5.84
C ALA A 38 0.98 18.89 -5.05
N GLN A 39 0.85 18.95 -3.73
CA GLN A 39 1.88 19.45 -2.82
C GLN A 39 2.25 18.33 -1.87
N ALA A 40 3.56 18.12 -1.71
CA ALA A 40 4.07 17.14 -0.74
C ALA A 40 3.62 17.54 0.68
N SER A 41 3.36 16.54 1.50
CA SER A 41 3.08 16.74 2.92
C SER A 41 4.39 16.92 3.70
N ASP A 42 4.42 17.87 4.62
CA ASP A 42 5.52 18.06 5.58
C ASP A 42 5.27 17.30 6.90
N ALA A 43 4.15 16.56 7.00
CA ALA A 43 3.81 15.80 8.18
C ALA A 43 4.74 14.59 8.36
N GLU A 44 5.03 14.26 9.61
CA GLU A 44 5.82 13.08 9.94
C GLU A 44 5.15 11.80 9.44
N LEU A 45 5.97 10.82 9.03
CA LEU A 45 5.49 9.51 8.65
C LEU A 45 5.01 8.73 9.88
N GLN A 46 3.82 8.18 9.77
CA GLN A 46 3.21 7.32 10.78
C GLN A 46 2.81 5.96 10.19
N PRO A 47 2.79 4.91 11.00
CA PRO A 47 2.33 3.61 10.57
C PRO A 47 0.80 3.56 10.44
N PHE A 48 0.32 3.01 9.34
CA PHE A 48 -1.10 2.77 9.08
C PHE A 48 -1.34 1.32 8.72
N SER A 49 -2.56 0.86 9.00
CA SER A 49 -3.15 -0.35 8.43
C SER A 49 -4.26 0.01 7.45
N PHE A 50 -4.58 -0.90 6.53
CA PHE A 50 -5.62 -0.70 5.54
C PHE A 50 -6.76 -1.69 5.70
N TYR A 51 -7.97 -1.19 5.56
CA TYR A 51 -9.17 -1.99 5.30
C TYR A 51 -9.59 -1.80 3.84
N GLY A 52 -9.86 -2.89 3.15
CA GLY A 52 -10.44 -2.86 1.82
C GLY A 52 -11.93 -2.53 1.83
N PRO A 53 -12.55 -2.45 0.64
CA PRO A 53 -13.93 -1.99 0.51
C PRO A 53 -14.98 -3.05 0.81
N THR A 54 -14.62 -4.32 0.97
CA THR A 54 -15.57 -5.40 1.15
C THR A 54 -16.10 -5.49 2.58
N CYS A 55 -17.16 -6.25 2.77
CA CYS A 55 -17.73 -6.49 4.10
C CYS A 55 -17.07 -7.66 4.85
N ASP A 56 -16.03 -8.28 4.27
CA ASP A 56 -15.31 -9.37 4.90
C ASP A 56 -14.22 -8.85 5.83
N ASP A 57 -14.17 -9.35 7.06
CA ASP A 57 -13.16 -9.01 8.06
C ASP A 57 -11.73 -9.36 7.61
N MET A 58 -11.59 -10.29 6.67
CA MET A 58 -10.30 -10.67 6.08
C MET A 58 -9.78 -9.64 5.07
N ASP A 59 -10.58 -8.66 4.69
CA ASP A 59 -10.17 -7.56 3.81
C ASP A 59 -9.38 -6.50 4.60
N TYR A 60 -8.34 -6.98 5.27
CA TYR A 60 -7.48 -6.21 6.17
C TYR A 60 -6.01 -6.47 5.89
N MET A 61 -5.25 -5.41 5.73
CA MET A 61 -3.81 -5.40 5.51
C MET A 61 -3.14 -4.70 6.69
N ALA A 62 -2.49 -5.48 7.55
CA ALA A 62 -1.94 -5.00 8.81
C ALA A 62 -0.81 -3.96 8.65
N GLY A 63 -0.04 -4.06 7.59
CA GLY A 63 1.11 -3.19 7.39
C GLY A 63 2.30 -3.52 8.32
N PRO A 64 2.98 -2.52 8.89
CA PRO A 64 2.70 -1.08 8.82
C PRO A 64 3.00 -0.46 7.45
N PHE A 65 2.13 0.42 7.00
CA PHE A 65 2.34 1.25 5.82
C PHE A 65 2.66 2.67 6.28
N LEU A 66 3.84 3.18 5.92
CA LEU A 66 4.29 4.49 6.38
C LEU A 66 3.76 5.58 5.46
N LEU A 67 2.91 6.44 5.98
CA LEU A 67 2.32 7.58 5.29
C LEU A 67 2.37 8.83 6.17
N PRO A 68 2.33 10.02 5.57
CA PRO A 68 2.23 11.26 6.34
C PRO A 68 1.05 11.25 7.31
N ALA A 69 1.26 11.76 8.52
CA ALA A 69 0.26 11.77 9.59
C ALA A 69 -1.05 12.49 9.23
N ASP A 70 -1.01 13.36 8.23
CA ASP A 70 -2.16 14.13 7.75
C ASP A 70 -2.95 13.46 6.62
N VAL A 71 -2.60 12.21 6.25
CA VAL A 71 -3.36 11.44 5.25
C VAL A 71 -4.81 11.30 5.67
N GLY A 72 -5.74 11.47 4.75
CA GLY A 72 -7.16 11.41 5.07
C GLY A 72 -8.09 11.15 3.88
N PRO A 73 -9.40 11.17 4.12
CA PRO A 73 -10.40 10.89 3.09
C PRO A 73 -10.25 11.81 1.87
N GLY A 74 -10.31 11.22 0.68
CA GLY A 74 -10.13 11.90 -0.59
C GLY A 74 -8.70 11.88 -1.12
N ASP A 75 -7.71 11.56 -0.28
CA ASP A 75 -6.33 11.36 -0.73
C ASP A 75 -6.16 10.11 -1.59
N TYR A 76 -5.11 10.10 -2.39
CA TYR A 76 -4.70 8.94 -3.17
C TYR A 76 -3.37 8.41 -2.64
N ILE A 77 -3.27 7.10 -2.60
CA ILE A 77 -2.05 6.37 -2.22
C ILE A 77 -1.57 5.61 -3.45
N GLU A 78 -0.33 5.82 -3.83
CA GLU A 78 0.38 4.92 -4.73
C GLU A 78 0.89 3.73 -3.93
N ILE A 79 0.75 2.53 -4.50
CA ILE A 79 1.27 1.29 -3.94
C ILE A 79 2.16 0.65 -5.00
N GLY A 80 3.44 0.59 -4.72
CA GLY A 80 4.44 0.06 -5.63
C GLY A 80 4.63 -1.44 -5.53
N MET A 81 5.40 -2.00 -6.45
CA MET A 81 5.86 -3.39 -6.47
C MET A 81 4.76 -4.46 -6.48
N LEU A 82 3.55 -4.14 -6.94
CA LEU A 82 2.46 -5.10 -7.03
C LEU A 82 2.73 -6.22 -8.04
N GLY A 83 3.52 -5.93 -9.08
CA GLY A 83 3.89 -6.90 -10.11
C GLY A 83 2.70 -7.52 -10.83
N ALA A 84 2.90 -8.71 -11.39
CA ALA A 84 1.85 -9.43 -12.12
C ALA A 84 0.68 -9.85 -11.22
N TYR A 85 0.93 -10.13 -9.95
CA TYR A 85 -0.10 -10.58 -9.00
C TYR A 85 -1.06 -9.46 -8.60
N GLY A 86 -0.67 -8.21 -8.69
CA GLY A 86 -1.57 -7.07 -8.51
C GLY A 86 -2.74 -7.04 -9.49
N CYS A 87 -2.61 -7.72 -10.63
CA CYS A 87 -3.70 -7.91 -11.60
C CYS A 87 -4.27 -9.34 -11.57
N ALA A 88 -3.39 -10.36 -11.57
CA ALA A 88 -3.78 -11.76 -11.74
C ALA A 88 -4.57 -12.32 -10.56
N MET A 89 -4.37 -11.82 -9.36
CA MET A 89 -5.06 -12.26 -8.13
C MET A 89 -6.35 -11.50 -7.83
N ARG A 90 -6.70 -10.50 -8.64
CA ARG A 90 -7.94 -9.74 -8.47
C ARG A 90 -9.17 -10.60 -8.63
N THR A 91 -10.17 -10.31 -7.83
CA THR A 91 -11.50 -10.91 -7.91
C THR A 91 -12.58 -9.85 -8.13
N GLY A 92 -13.77 -10.26 -8.51
CA GLY A 92 -14.96 -9.39 -8.55
C GLY A 92 -15.82 -9.49 -7.27
N PHE A 93 -15.25 -9.94 -6.15
CA PHE A 93 -15.99 -10.12 -4.91
C PHE A 93 -16.66 -8.81 -4.45
N ASN A 94 -17.93 -8.90 -4.08
CA ASN A 94 -18.79 -7.77 -3.71
C ASN A 94 -18.95 -6.69 -4.80
N GLY A 95 -18.57 -6.96 -6.05
CA GLY A 95 -18.66 -6.01 -7.15
C GLY A 95 -17.59 -4.90 -7.13
N PHE A 96 -16.59 -5.01 -6.27
CA PHE A 96 -15.47 -4.07 -6.26
C PHE A 96 -14.41 -4.50 -7.27
N THR A 97 -14.31 -3.76 -8.35
CA THR A 97 -13.34 -3.98 -9.42
C THR A 97 -12.63 -2.68 -9.75
N ALA A 98 -11.32 -2.74 -9.96
CA ALA A 98 -10.55 -1.63 -10.51
C ALA A 98 -10.15 -1.99 -11.95
N GLU A 99 -10.80 -1.37 -12.91
CA GLU A 99 -10.64 -1.70 -14.34
C GLU A 99 -9.80 -0.66 -15.09
N THR A 100 -9.58 0.51 -14.48
CA THR A 100 -8.82 1.58 -15.13
C THR A 100 -7.34 1.25 -15.11
N MET A 101 -6.77 1.10 -16.29
CA MET A 101 -5.33 0.92 -16.51
C MET A 101 -4.80 2.04 -17.38
N ILE A 102 -3.76 2.72 -16.92
CA ILE A 102 -3.08 3.78 -17.65
C ILE A 102 -1.59 3.50 -17.70
N ALA A 103 -0.96 3.79 -18.83
CA ALA A 103 0.49 3.80 -18.93
C ALA A 103 1.01 5.13 -18.38
N VAL A 104 2.07 5.07 -17.60
CA VAL A 104 2.76 6.24 -17.04
C VAL A 104 4.23 6.17 -17.40
N ASP A 105 4.86 7.35 -17.54
CA ASP A 105 6.29 7.47 -17.85
C ASP A 105 7.15 7.70 -16.61
N ASP A 106 6.54 7.77 -15.43
CA ASP A 106 7.23 7.97 -14.16
C ASP A 106 8.11 6.77 -13.83
N ALA A 107 9.19 7.02 -13.11
CA ALA A 107 9.99 5.94 -12.56
C ALA A 107 9.15 5.11 -11.58
N PRO A 108 9.11 3.77 -11.73
CA PRO A 108 8.35 2.93 -10.82
C PRO A 108 8.93 3.02 -9.41
N MET A 109 8.07 2.95 -8.40
CA MET A 109 8.47 2.76 -7.02
C MET A 109 9.14 1.37 -6.89
N ALA A 110 10.46 1.34 -6.92
CA ALA A 110 11.22 0.10 -7.15
C ALA A 110 11.58 -0.63 -5.86
N SER A 111 11.52 -0.01 -4.69
CA SER A 111 11.96 -0.64 -3.45
C SER A 111 11.42 0.05 -2.22
N LEU A 112 11.06 -0.74 -1.21
CA LEU A 112 10.95 -0.30 0.19
C LEU A 112 12.30 0.11 0.77
N TYR A 113 13.39 -0.26 0.12
CA TYR A 113 14.73 -0.28 0.66
C TYR A 113 15.65 0.57 -0.19
N ASP A 114 15.36 1.85 -0.28
CA ASP A 114 16.24 2.81 -0.95
C ASP A 114 17.51 3.15 -0.14
N GLY A 115 17.69 2.51 1.01
CA GLY A 115 18.78 2.76 1.93
C GLY A 115 18.47 3.78 3.02
N SER A 116 17.33 4.46 2.95
CA SER A 116 16.87 5.41 3.98
C SER A 116 16.10 4.72 5.12
N ILE A 117 15.55 3.54 4.86
CA ILE A 117 14.86 2.74 5.87
C ILE A 117 15.82 1.67 6.38
N ALA A 118 16.35 1.85 7.59
CA ALA A 118 17.06 0.81 8.29
C ALA A 118 16.07 -0.33 8.61
N LEU A 119 16.21 -1.46 7.91
CA LEU A 119 15.53 -2.67 8.32
C LEU A 119 16.00 -3.05 9.73
N PRO A 120 15.10 -3.49 10.63
CA PRO A 120 15.54 -4.15 11.83
C PRO A 120 16.45 -5.30 11.41
N ALA A 121 17.71 -5.23 11.85
CA ALA A 121 18.69 -6.26 11.56
C ALA A 121 18.18 -7.57 12.17
N ASP A 122 17.74 -8.48 11.32
CA ASP A 122 17.60 -9.86 11.74
C ASP A 122 19.03 -10.39 11.90
N ASN A 123 19.47 -10.52 13.18
CA ASN A 123 20.79 -11.02 13.58
C ASN A 123 22.01 -10.33 12.93
N GLY A 124 21.94 -9.06 12.62
CA GLY A 124 23.12 -8.28 12.23
C GLY A 124 23.64 -8.52 10.82
N LYS A 125 22.89 -9.16 9.94
CA LYS A 125 23.23 -9.31 8.52
C LYS A 125 22.35 -8.40 7.66
N VAL A 126 22.93 -7.32 7.17
CA VAL A 126 22.37 -6.57 6.04
C VAL A 126 22.57 -7.42 4.79
N VAL A 127 21.49 -8.02 4.28
CA VAL A 127 21.50 -8.64 2.96
C VAL A 127 21.27 -7.53 1.94
N LYS A 128 22.34 -7.06 1.30
CA LYS A 128 22.21 -6.31 0.06
C LYS A 128 21.70 -7.28 -0.99
N LEU A 129 20.43 -7.17 -1.34
CA LEU A 129 19.95 -7.79 -2.57
C LEU A 129 20.62 -7.05 -3.73
N GLY A 130 21.43 -7.77 -4.48
CA GLY A 130 22.24 -7.22 -5.57
C GLY A 130 21.35 -6.53 -6.62
N GLN A 131 21.96 -5.52 -7.22
CA GLN A 131 21.45 -4.86 -8.42
C GLN A 131 21.22 -5.87 -9.56
#